data_ba3b73c18e067218bfa46dc6efb39a00
#
_entry.id   ba3b73c18e067218bfa46dc6efb39a00
#
_cell.length_a   1.000
_cell.length_b   1.000
_cell.length_c   1.000
_cell.angle_alpha   90.00
_cell.angle_beta   90.00
_cell.angle_gamma   90.00
#
_symmetry.space_group_name_H-M   'P 1'
#
loop_
_entity.id
_entity.type
_entity.pdbx_description
1 polymer ?
#
loop_
_entity_poly.entity_id
_entity_poly.type
_entity_poly.pdbx_seq_one_letter_code
_entity_poly.pdbx_strand_id
1 'polypeptide(L)'
;NTGEQQPEADHFMVAESSGKGVAFGQPFRNAYGGSFSYRMRTQRKPGLSLMVRYWGNQAGNRRFDILADGELVATENISERWREERFVDVEYALPAHVSERDSVVIAFRAHKGNTAGDVFHVRLIHPENK
;
A
#
# COMPACT_ATOMS: atom_id res chain seq x y z
N ASN A 1 -7.95 3.11 -8.27
CA ASN A 1 -7.43 3.95 -7.17
C ASN A 1 -7.84 3.40 -5.82
N THR A 2 -6.93 3.46 -4.87
CA THR A 2 -7.18 3.03 -3.50
C THR A 2 -8.27 3.90 -2.88
N GLY A 3 -9.21 3.28 -2.18
CA GLY A 3 -10.33 3.98 -1.58
C GLY A 3 -11.56 4.08 -2.46
N GLU A 4 -11.44 3.84 -3.74
CA GLU A 4 -12.59 3.74 -4.63
C GLU A 4 -13.21 2.35 -4.53
N GLN A 5 -14.53 2.28 -4.65
CA GLN A 5 -15.24 1.03 -4.46
C GLN A 5 -14.84 -0.05 -5.47
N GLN A 6 -14.75 0.29 -6.75
CA GLN A 6 -14.51 -0.72 -7.77
C GLN A 6 -13.11 -1.36 -7.70
N PRO A 7 -12.00 -0.60 -7.56
CA PRO A 7 -10.69 -1.21 -7.36
C PRO A 7 -10.61 -2.10 -6.12
N GLU A 8 -11.24 -1.68 -5.01
CA GLU A 8 -11.24 -2.49 -3.80
C GLU A 8 -12.08 -3.75 -3.94
N ALA A 9 -13.17 -3.71 -4.72
CA ALA A 9 -13.98 -4.89 -5.00
C ALA A 9 -13.21 -5.90 -5.84
N ASP A 10 -12.35 -5.43 -6.76
CA ASP A 10 -11.51 -6.32 -7.58
C ASP A 10 -10.37 -6.94 -6.78
N HIS A 11 -9.97 -6.29 -5.68
CA HIS A 11 -8.81 -6.69 -4.88
C HIS A 11 -9.23 -6.96 -3.44
N PHE A 12 -10.11 -7.89 -3.21
CA PHE A 12 -10.62 -8.22 -1.88
C PHE A 12 -9.84 -7.51 -0.74
N MET A 13 -10.52 -6.67 0.01
CA MET A 13 -9.90 -5.89 1.08
C MET A 13 -10.39 -6.34 2.45
N VAL A 14 -9.45 -6.48 3.39
CA VAL A 14 -9.73 -6.67 4.81
C VAL A 14 -9.17 -5.47 5.55
N ALA A 15 -9.95 -4.88 6.45
CA ALA A 15 -9.55 -3.67 7.17
C ALA A 15 -9.85 -3.77 8.66
N GLU A 16 -8.94 -3.22 9.46
CA GLU A 16 -9.09 -3.12 10.91
C GLU A 16 -8.71 -1.70 11.31
N SER A 17 -9.62 -0.99 11.96
CA SER A 17 -9.46 0.42 12.34
C SER A 17 -9.10 1.30 11.14
N SER A 18 -9.63 0.96 9.98
CA SER A 18 -9.32 1.64 8.72
C SER A 18 -10.39 2.67 8.38
N GLY A 19 -9.97 3.74 7.72
CA GLY A 19 -10.83 4.75 7.17
C GLY A 19 -10.49 5.06 5.73
N LYS A 20 -11.39 5.73 5.02
CA LYS A 20 -11.14 6.20 3.67
C LYS A 20 -11.66 7.62 3.49
N GLY A 21 -11.10 8.34 2.52
CA GLY A 21 -11.49 9.70 2.24
C GLY A 21 -11.03 10.13 0.87
N VAL A 22 -11.13 11.42 0.61
CA VAL A 22 -10.65 12.03 -0.63
C VAL A 22 -9.80 13.25 -0.27
N ALA A 23 -8.61 13.32 -0.84
CA ALA A 23 -7.73 14.47 -0.69
C ALA A 23 -7.00 14.72 -2.01
N PHE A 24 -6.75 15.99 -2.32
CA PHE A 24 -6.04 16.39 -3.54
C PHE A 24 -6.67 15.78 -4.81
N GLY A 25 -8.01 15.62 -4.80
CA GLY A 25 -8.76 15.07 -5.92
C GLY A 25 -8.67 13.56 -6.10
N GLN A 26 -8.06 12.84 -5.16
CA GLN A 26 -7.94 11.38 -5.23
C GLN A 26 -8.41 10.70 -3.94
N PRO A 27 -9.03 9.53 -4.06
CA PRO A 27 -9.42 8.75 -2.88
C PRO A 27 -8.19 8.12 -2.22
N PHE A 28 -8.27 7.91 -0.90
CA PHE A 28 -7.21 7.27 -0.14
C PHE A 28 -7.79 6.37 0.95
N ARG A 29 -6.92 5.52 1.50
CA ARG A 29 -7.23 4.71 2.68
C ARG A 29 -6.09 4.82 3.69
N ASN A 30 -6.46 4.76 4.97
CA ASN A 30 -5.50 4.73 6.06
C ASN A 30 -6.03 3.90 7.23
N ALA A 31 -5.19 3.69 8.25
CA ALA A 31 -5.59 3.02 9.48
C ALA A 31 -4.76 3.56 10.64
N TYR A 32 -5.42 4.08 11.65
CA TYR A 32 -4.74 4.53 12.86
C TYR A 32 -4.64 3.38 13.86
N GLY A 33 -3.41 2.94 14.12
CA GLY A 33 -3.14 1.82 15.04
C GLY A 33 -3.66 0.48 14.56
N GLY A 34 -4.20 0.40 13.34
CA GLY A 34 -4.76 -0.81 12.78
C GLY A 34 -4.09 -1.20 11.47
N SER A 35 -4.85 -1.86 10.60
CA SER A 35 -4.33 -2.33 9.32
C SER A 35 -5.42 -2.38 8.26
N PHE A 36 -4.98 -2.42 7.00
CA PHE A 36 -5.84 -2.74 5.87
C PHE A 36 -5.03 -3.53 4.86
N SER A 37 -5.71 -4.33 4.05
CA SER A 37 -5.04 -5.20 3.11
C SER A 37 -5.84 -5.38 1.83
N TYR A 38 -5.13 -5.74 0.76
CA TYR A 38 -5.68 -6.03 -0.55
C TYR A 38 -5.19 -7.40 -1.01
N ARG A 39 -6.09 -8.18 -1.62
CA ARG A 39 -5.68 -9.38 -2.34
C ARG A 39 -5.48 -8.99 -3.80
N MET A 40 -4.30 -9.22 -4.31
CA MET A 40 -3.91 -8.83 -5.65
C MET A 40 -3.45 -10.04 -6.46
N ARG A 41 -3.86 -10.12 -7.72
CA ARG A 41 -3.47 -11.21 -8.60
C ARG A 41 -2.05 -11.01 -9.09
N THR A 42 -1.23 -12.05 -8.96
CA THR A 42 0.17 -12.02 -9.38
C THR A 42 0.32 -12.38 -10.85
N GLN A 43 -0.64 -13.11 -11.41
CA GLN A 43 -0.54 -13.70 -12.75
C GLN A 43 0.71 -14.57 -12.90
N ARG A 44 1.30 -14.99 -11.79
CA ARG A 44 2.53 -15.80 -11.70
C ARG A 44 3.69 -15.23 -12.51
N LYS A 45 3.76 -13.90 -12.64
CA LYS A 45 4.85 -13.25 -13.36
C LYS A 45 6.04 -13.04 -12.44
N PRO A 46 7.27 -13.36 -12.92
CA PRO A 46 8.46 -13.19 -12.08
C PRO A 46 8.84 -11.72 -11.93
N GLY A 47 9.60 -11.41 -10.89
CA GLY A 47 10.16 -10.08 -10.70
C GLY A 47 9.14 -9.03 -10.29
N LEU A 48 8.07 -9.44 -9.61
CA LEU A 48 7.03 -8.51 -9.18
C LEU A 48 7.54 -7.52 -8.15
N SER A 49 7.09 -6.29 -8.30
CA SER A 49 7.25 -5.22 -7.31
C SER A 49 5.87 -4.66 -6.96
N LEU A 50 5.78 -4.08 -5.78
CA LEU A 50 4.59 -3.37 -5.32
C LEU A 50 4.84 -1.89 -5.52
N MET A 51 3.92 -1.20 -6.22
CA MET A 51 3.97 0.25 -6.32
C MET A 51 2.86 0.87 -5.48
N VAL A 52 3.23 1.83 -4.62
CA VAL A 52 2.30 2.49 -3.72
C VAL A 52 2.40 4.00 -3.92
N ARG A 53 1.26 4.66 -4.02
CA ARG A 53 1.21 6.12 -4.14
C ARG A 53 0.90 6.75 -2.80
N TYR A 54 1.73 7.68 -2.38
CA TYR A 54 1.59 8.47 -1.17
C TYR A 54 1.51 9.96 -1.50
N TRP A 55 1.10 10.75 -0.50
CA TRP A 55 1.28 12.20 -0.57
C TRP A 55 2.63 12.54 0.05
N GLY A 56 3.39 13.40 -0.62
CA GLY A 56 4.78 13.70 -0.24
C GLY A 56 4.94 14.65 0.94
N ASN A 57 3.85 15.19 1.48
CA ASN A 57 3.91 16.14 2.59
C ASN A 57 2.88 15.80 3.66
N GLN A 58 3.08 14.67 4.32
CA GLN A 58 2.22 14.21 5.41
C GLN A 58 2.76 14.66 6.75
N ALA A 59 1.86 14.95 7.69
CA ALA A 59 2.19 15.31 9.05
C ALA A 59 1.76 14.22 10.03
N GLY A 60 2.29 14.27 11.25
CA GLY A 60 1.95 13.32 12.31
C GLY A 60 2.83 12.09 12.31
N ASN A 61 2.40 11.08 13.05
CA ASN A 61 3.14 9.82 13.17
C ASN A 61 2.60 8.83 12.14
N ARG A 62 3.41 8.50 11.14
CA ARG A 62 2.99 7.65 10.02
C ARG A 62 4.00 6.55 9.71
N ARG A 63 4.39 5.83 10.74
CA ARG A 63 5.25 4.65 10.60
C ARG A 63 4.38 3.39 10.51
N PHE A 64 4.63 2.59 9.49
CA PHE A 64 3.87 1.37 9.27
C PHE A 64 4.70 0.34 8.53
N ASP A 65 4.25 -0.93 8.62
CA ASP A 65 4.86 -2.04 7.90
C ASP A 65 4.04 -2.38 6.68
N ILE A 66 4.72 -2.79 5.62
CA ILE A 66 4.12 -3.36 4.41
C ILE A 66 4.46 -4.84 4.41
N LEU A 67 3.43 -5.69 4.32
CA LEU A 67 3.60 -7.14 4.36
C LEU A 67 3.01 -7.78 3.12
N ALA A 68 3.65 -8.84 2.63
CA ALA A 68 3.17 -9.68 1.54
C ALA A 68 2.93 -11.07 2.11
N ASP A 69 1.68 -11.51 2.15
CA ASP A 69 1.28 -12.78 2.78
C ASP A 69 1.85 -12.95 4.19
N GLY A 70 1.86 -11.87 4.96
CA GLY A 70 2.38 -11.86 6.33
C GLY A 70 3.89 -11.67 6.45
N GLU A 71 4.62 -11.67 5.36
CA GLU A 71 6.07 -11.47 5.36
C GLU A 71 6.41 -9.99 5.19
N LEU A 72 7.30 -9.48 6.03
CA LEU A 72 7.68 -8.07 5.99
C LEU A 72 8.41 -7.73 4.68
N VAL A 73 7.86 -6.77 3.94
CA VAL A 73 8.47 -6.24 2.72
C VAL A 73 9.27 -4.99 3.03
N ALA A 74 8.69 -4.08 3.80
CA ALA A 74 9.33 -2.82 4.14
C ALA A 74 8.68 -2.20 5.36
N THR A 75 9.44 -1.36 6.06
CA THR A 75 8.91 -0.46 7.08
C THR A 75 9.05 0.97 6.56
N GLU A 76 7.96 1.72 6.55
CA GLU A 76 7.92 3.05 5.97
C GLU A 76 7.57 4.09 7.01
N ASN A 77 8.04 5.32 6.81
CA ASN A 77 7.60 6.49 7.55
C ASN A 77 7.47 7.63 6.55
N ILE A 78 6.23 7.96 6.17
CA ILE A 78 5.97 8.93 5.11
C ILE A 78 5.80 10.36 5.61
N SER A 79 5.84 10.58 6.92
CA SER A 79 5.61 11.92 7.48
C SER A 79 6.80 12.87 7.29
N GLU A 80 8.00 12.33 7.11
CA GLU A 80 9.20 13.18 7.03
C GLU A 80 10.10 12.87 5.85
N ARG A 81 9.70 11.94 5.00
CA ARG A 81 10.60 11.41 3.97
C ARG A 81 10.84 12.38 2.82
N TRP A 82 9.80 13.11 2.37
CA TRP A 82 9.92 13.94 1.17
C TRP A 82 9.76 15.43 1.40
N ARG A 83 8.73 15.85 2.14
CA ARG A 83 8.37 17.25 2.40
C ARG A 83 8.07 18.03 1.13
N GLU A 84 7.44 17.38 0.15
CA GLU A 84 7.06 17.96 -1.12
C GLU A 84 5.55 17.84 -1.35
N GLU A 85 4.91 18.90 -1.79
CA GLU A 85 3.46 18.91 -2.04
C GLU A 85 3.15 18.28 -3.40
N ARG A 86 3.37 16.98 -3.52
CA ARG A 86 3.09 16.19 -4.71
C ARG A 86 2.85 14.73 -4.34
N PHE A 87 2.22 13.98 -5.25
CA PHE A 87 2.13 12.55 -5.10
C PHE A 87 3.50 11.92 -5.35
N VAL A 88 3.81 10.89 -4.58
CA VAL A 88 5.06 10.14 -4.70
C VAL A 88 4.72 8.67 -4.85
N ASP A 89 5.24 8.05 -5.90
CA ASP A 89 5.10 6.62 -6.14
C ASP A 89 6.37 5.92 -5.68
N VAL A 90 6.21 4.94 -4.79
CA VAL A 90 7.35 4.18 -4.26
C VAL A 90 7.20 2.73 -4.68
N GLU A 91 8.28 2.15 -5.16
CA GLU A 91 8.32 0.76 -5.57
C GLU A 91 9.05 -0.07 -4.53
N TYR A 92 8.46 -1.22 -4.17
CA TYR A 92 9.03 -2.17 -3.22
C TYR A 92 9.18 -3.51 -3.93
N ALA A 93 10.38 -4.07 -3.94
CA ALA A 93 10.61 -5.41 -4.50
C ALA A 93 9.92 -6.46 -3.62
N LEU A 94 9.21 -7.38 -4.23
CA LEU A 94 8.55 -8.46 -3.52
C LEU A 94 9.43 -9.72 -3.53
N PRO A 95 9.27 -10.60 -2.50
CA PRO A 95 9.98 -11.87 -2.50
C PRO A 95 9.65 -12.70 -3.75
N ALA A 96 10.64 -13.42 -4.27
CA ALA A 96 10.46 -14.18 -5.51
C ALA A 96 9.35 -15.21 -5.43
N HIS A 97 9.15 -15.83 -4.27
CA HIS A 97 8.13 -16.88 -4.10
C HIS A 97 6.69 -16.35 -4.19
N VAL A 98 6.48 -15.04 -4.12
CA VAL A 98 5.14 -14.44 -4.30
C VAL A 98 4.59 -14.79 -5.69
N SER A 99 5.45 -14.85 -6.71
CA SER A 99 5.04 -15.18 -8.08
C SER A 99 4.64 -16.64 -8.28
N GLU A 100 4.90 -17.49 -7.30
CA GLU A 100 4.50 -18.91 -7.34
C GLU A 100 3.03 -19.12 -6.98
N ARG A 101 2.36 -18.09 -6.50
CA ARG A 101 0.97 -18.10 -6.09
C ARG A 101 0.12 -17.29 -7.06
N ASP A 102 -1.17 -17.63 -7.16
CA ASP A 102 -2.10 -16.90 -8.02
C ASP A 102 -2.39 -15.50 -7.52
N SER A 103 -2.27 -15.28 -6.20
CA SER A 103 -2.54 -14.00 -5.57
C SER A 103 -1.64 -13.78 -4.37
N VAL A 104 -1.54 -12.53 -3.97
CA VAL A 104 -0.80 -12.12 -2.76
C VAL A 104 -1.67 -11.15 -1.97
N VAL A 105 -1.62 -11.25 -0.64
CA VAL A 105 -2.28 -10.31 0.24
C VAL A 105 -1.25 -9.26 0.67
N ILE A 106 -1.45 -8.03 0.24
CA ILE A 106 -0.60 -6.89 0.62
C ILE A 106 -1.28 -6.18 1.78
N ALA A 107 -0.61 -6.09 2.91
CA ALA A 107 -1.12 -5.44 4.11
C ALA A 107 -0.29 -4.23 4.49
N PHE A 108 -0.97 -3.21 4.97
CA PHE A 108 -0.36 -2.01 5.56
C PHE A 108 -0.77 -1.99 7.03
N ARG A 109 0.19 -2.17 7.92
CA ARG A 109 -0.07 -2.28 9.35
C ARG A 109 0.65 -1.18 10.11
N ALA A 110 -0.12 -0.32 10.78
CA ALA A 110 0.43 0.80 11.54
C ALA A 110 1.20 0.29 12.76
N HIS A 111 2.30 0.97 13.08
CA HIS A 111 2.95 0.82 14.37
C HIS A 111 2.08 1.48 15.43
N LYS A 112 2.25 1.09 16.69
CA LYS A 112 1.47 1.63 17.80
C LYS A 112 1.59 3.16 17.83
N GLY A 113 0.43 3.84 17.91
CA GLY A 113 0.38 5.31 17.93
C GLY A 113 0.62 5.97 16.58
N ASN A 114 0.67 5.20 15.50
CA ASN A 114 0.93 5.71 14.16
C ASN A 114 -0.24 5.43 13.22
N THR A 115 -0.24 6.11 12.07
CA THR A 115 -1.21 5.90 11.00
C THR A 115 -0.51 5.22 9.82
N ALA A 116 -1.08 4.13 9.31
CA ALA A 116 -0.66 3.55 8.04
C ALA A 116 -1.34 4.35 6.92
N GLY A 117 -0.57 4.98 6.07
CA GLY A 117 -1.08 5.79 4.97
C GLY A 117 -0.96 7.30 5.24
N ASP A 118 -1.62 8.16 4.50
CA ASP A 118 -2.65 7.84 3.47
C ASP A 118 -2.05 7.13 2.25
N VAL A 119 -2.72 6.08 1.80
CA VAL A 119 -2.34 5.35 0.59
C VAL A 119 -3.38 5.65 -0.49
N PHE A 120 -2.92 6.18 -1.63
CA PHE A 120 -3.79 6.66 -2.70
C PHE A 120 -3.93 5.66 -3.85
N HIS A 121 -2.94 4.80 -4.06
CA HIS A 121 -2.98 3.82 -5.13
C HIS A 121 -2.02 2.68 -4.81
N VAL A 122 -2.43 1.45 -5.15
CA VAL A 122 -1.62 0.25 -4.97
C VAL A 122 -1.75 -0.61 -6.23
N ARG A 123 -0.63 -1.08 -6.77
CA ARG A 123 -0.65 -2.04 -7.88
C ARG A 123 0.61 -2.89 -7.87
N LEU A 124 0.51 -4.06 -8.48
CA LEU A 124 1.67 -4.90 -8.77
C LEU A 124 2.21 -4.54 -10.14
N ILE A 125 3.52 -4.48 -10.25
CA ILE A 125 4.20 -4.25 -11.52
C ILE A 125 5.26 -5.33 -11.73
N HIS A 126 5.57 -5.60 -12.98
CA HIS A 126 6.63 -6.53 -13.33
C HIS A 126 7.56 -5.87 -14.37
N PRO A 127 8.76 -6.41 -14.59
CA PRO A 127 9.78 -5.69 -15.39
C PRO A 127 9.30 -5.20 -16.75
N GLU A 128 8.41 -5.93 -17.39
CA GLU A 128 7.89 -5.54 -18.71
C GLU A 128 6.95 -4.33 -18.67
N ASN A 129 6.44 -3.99 -17.49
CA ASN A 129 5.51 -2.85 -17.30
C ASN A 129 6.16 -1.59 -16.80
N LYS A 130 7.46 -1.61 -16.64
CA LYS A 130 8.19 -0.43 -16.16
C LYS A 130 8.53 0.55 -17.26
#